data_7fa0ad10afb92de43cc9403cfefea785
#
_entry.id   7fa0ad10afb92de43cc9403cfefea785
#
_cell.length_a   1.000
_cell.length_b   1.000
_cell.length_c   1.000
_cell.angle_alpha   90.00
_cell.angle_beta   90.00
_cell.angle_gamma   90.00
#
_symmetry.space_group_name_H-M   'P 1'
#
loop_
_entity.id
_entity.type
_entity.pdbx_description
1 polymer ?
#
loop_
_entity_poly.entity_id
_entity_poly.type
_entity_poly.pdbx_seq_one_letter_code
_entity_poly.pdbx_strand_id
1 'polypeptide(L)'
;MNKLLEKKLEGYRTETAYNWFTKLRNKICSAIEEIELDAPSHSLNSHISPGKFKKTKWDRNAKNGGGGTMAILHGRVFEKVGVNISLVKGKFPDHFKKNIPGATKDPYFVATGIS
;
A
#
# COMPACT_ATOMS: atom_id res chain seq x y z
N MET A 1 -4.87 -27.50 -14.75
CA MET A 1 -5.04 -26.12 -15.25
C MET A 1 -3.80 -25.74 -16.06
N ASN A 2 -3.96 -25.16 -17.26
CA ASN A 2 -2.81 -24.78 -18.06
C ASN A 2 -2.18 -23.47 -17.53
N LYS A 3 -0.92 -23.23 -17.90
CA LYS A 3 -0.16 -22.07 -17.42
C LYS A 3 -0.78 -20.73 -17.82
N LEU A 4 -1.41 -20.65 -18.99
CA LEU A 4 -2.05 -19.42 -19.46
C LEU A 4 -3.24 -19.05 -18.58
N LEU A 5 -4.07 -20.03 -18.23
CA LEU A 5 -5.22 -19.80 -17.35
C LEU A 5 -4.78 -19.43 -15.94
N GLU A 6 -3.72 -20.06 -15.42
CA GLU A 6 -3.16 -19.73 -14.12
C GLU A 6 -2.67 -18.27 -14.06
N LYS A 7 -1.97 -17.81 -15.11
CA LYS A 7 -1.52 -16.40 -15.21
C LYS A 7 -2.69 -15.42 -15.26
N LYS A 8 -3.76 -15.75 -15.98
CA LYS A 8 -4.95 -14.91 -16.04
C LYS A 8 -5.63 -14.81 -14.67
N LEU A 9 -5.73 -15.91 -13.93
CA LEU A 9 -6.28 -15.92 -12.59
C LEU A 9 -5.43 -15.14 -11.61
N GLU A 10 -4.10 -15.26 -11.71
CA GLU A 10 -3.16 -14.50 -10.89
C GLU A 10 -3.32 -13.01 -11.13
N GLY A 11 -3.37 -12.57 -12.38
CA GLY A 11 -3.58 -11.17 -12.74
C GLY A 11 -4.90 -10.63 -12.20
N TYR A 12 -5.96 -11.40 -12.32
CA TYR A 12 -7.28 -11.03 -11.78
C TYR A 12 -7.27 -10.87 -10.26
N ARG A 13 -6.66 -11.82 -9.55
CA ARG A 13 -6.56 -11.76 -8.09
C ARG A 13 -5.74 -10.56 -7.63
N THR A 14 -4.63 -10.31 -8.29
CA THR A 14 -3.75 -9.18 -7.99
C THR A 14 -4.48 -7.85 -8.17
N GLU A 15 -5.17 -7.68 -9.29
CA GLU A 15 -5.93 -6.46 -9.58
C GLU A 15 -7.07 -6.26 -8.58
N THR A 16 -7.80 -7.33 -8.27
CA THR A 16 -8.91 -7.29 -7.32
C THR A 16 -8.42 -6.88 -5.92
N ALA A 17 -7.30 -7.47 -5.47
CA ALA A 17 -6.72 -7.13 -4.17
C ALA A 17 -6.23 -5.68 -4.14
N TYR A 18 -5.52 -5.25 -5.17
CA TYR A 18 -5.00 -3.88 -5.24
C TYR A 18 -6.12 -2.84 -5.25
N ASN A 19 -7.18 -3.09 -6.01
CA ASN A 19 -8.34 -2.20 -6.05
C ASN A 19 -9.03 -2.11 -4.69
N TRP A 20 -9.14 -3.22 -3.98
CA TRP A 20 -9.67 -3.23 -2.62
C TRP A 20 -8.78 -2.44 -1.65
N PHE A 21 -7.46 -2.62 -1.72
CA PHE A 21 -6.53 -1.88 -0.88
C PHE A 21 -6.61 -0.38 -1.13
N THR A 22 -6.80 0.03 -2.39
CA THR A 22 -6.99 1.44 -2.74
C THR A 22 -8.25 2.01 -2.09
N LYS A 23 -9.36 1.29 -2.17
CA LYS A 23 -10.62 1.69 -1.52
C LYS A 23 -10.47 1.74 -0.01
N LEU A 24 -9.83 0.74 0.57
CA LEU A 24 -9.61 0.68 2.01
C LEU A 24 -8.75 1.83 2.48
N ARG A 25 -7.65 2.13 1.78
CA ARG A 25 -6.81 3.30 2.07
C ARG A 25 -7.64 4.57 2.07
N ASN A 26 -8.46 4.78 1.06
CA ASN A 26 -9.29 5.99 0.97
C ASN A 26 -10.28 6.09 2.12
N LYS A 27 -10.88 4.98 2.54
CA LYS A 27 -11.78 4.95 3.70
C LYS A 27 -11.04 5.28 5.01
N ILE A 28 -9.86 4.70 5.21
CA ILE A 28 -9.05 4.97 6.41
C ILE A 28 -8.64 6.44 6.44
N CYS A 29 -8.14 6.96 5.35
CA CYS A 29 -7.72 8.37 5.26
C CYS A 29 -8.88 9.31 5.55
N SER A 30 -10.06 9.06 4.97
CA SER A 30 -11.25 9.89 5.22
C SER A 30 -11.68 9.85 6.68
N ALA A 31 -11.67 8.68 7.31
CA ALA A 31 -12.06 8.53 8.71
C ALA A 31 -11.09 9.29 9.64
N ILE A 32 -9.80 9.23 9.38
CA ILE A 32 -8.79 9.93 10.17
C ILE A 32 -8.89 11.44 9.97
N GLU A 33 -9.12 11.90 8.74
CA GLU A 33 -9.30 13.32 8.46
C GLU A 33 -10.55 13.87 9.15
N GLU A 34 -11.62 13.09 9.25
CA GLU A 34 -12.83 13.48 10.01
C GLU A 34 -12.52 13.64 11.51
N ILE A 35 -11.75 12.73 12.09
CA ILE A 35 -11.34 12.85 13.49
C ILE A 35 -10.51 14.12 13.71
N GLU A 36 -9.64 14.46 12.77
CA GLU A 36 -8.86 15.68 12.81
C GLU A 36 -9.76 16.94 12.78
N LEU A 37 -10.78 16.94 11.92
CA LEU A 37 -11.73 18.04 11.80
C LEU A 37 -12.60 18.20 13.05
N ASP A 38 -13.05 17.09 13.62
CA ASP A 38 -14.00 17.07 14.74
C ASP A 38 -13.35 17.26 16.10
N ALA A 39 -12.04 17.49 16.17
CA ALA A 39 -11.35 17.69 17.45
C ALA A 39 -11.99 18.83 18.22
N PRO A 40 -12.32 18.63 19.51
CA PRO A 40 -12.94 19.67 20.33
C PRO A 40 -12.05 20.91 20.45
N SER A 41 -12.68 22.10 20.52
CA SER A 41 -11.97 23.38 20.61
C SER A 41 -11.10 23.50 21.85
N HIS A 42 -11.38 22.72 22.89
CA HIS A 42 -10.61 22.71 24.14
C HIS A 42 -9.50 21.65 24.17
N SER A 43 -9.31 20.88 23.09
CA SER A 43 -8.27 19.87 23.04
C SER A 43 -6.88 20.51 22.98
N LEU A 44 -5.86 19.74 23.39
CA LEU A 44 -4.50 20.25 23.61
C LEU A 44 -3.93 21.00 22.40
N ASN A 45 -4.15 20.50 21.20
CA ASN A 45 -3.59 21.05 19.97
C ASN A 45 -4.66 21.69 19.07
N SER A 46 -5.75 22.17 19.65
CA SER A 46 -6.86 22.77 18.87
C SER A 46 -6.47 24.00 18.06
N HIS A 47 -5.37 24.66 18.42
CA HIS A 47 -4.82 25.80 17.68
C HIS A 47 -4.11 25.41 16.40
N ILE A 48 -3.78 24.13 16.24
CA ILE A 48 -3.14 23.61 15.04
C ILE A 48 -4.24 23.25 14.03
N SER A 49 -4.00 23.51 12.75
CA SER A 49 -4.94 23.15 11.69
C SER A 49 -5.16 21.63 11.63
N PRO A 50 -6.40 21.20 11.30
CA PRO A 50 -6.65 19.78 11.10
C PRO A 50 -5.71 19.18 10.03
N GLY A 51 -5.16 18.00 10.31
CA GLY A 51 -4.28 17.32 9.38
C GLY A 51 -5.02 16.79 8.17
N LYS A 52 -4.32 16.73 7.05
CA LYS A 52 -4.78 16.11 5.81
C LYS A 52 -3.70 15.22 5.25
N PHE A 53 -4.09 14.14 4.61
CA PHE A 53 -3.13 13.23 3.99
C PHE A 53 -2.53 13.85 2.73
N LYS A 54 -1.21 13.75 2.63
CA LYS A 54 -0.47 14.03 1.40
C LYS A 54 -0.07 12.71 0.77
N LYS A 55 -0.44 12.51 -0.49
CA LYS A 55 -0.13 11.29 -1.24
C LYS A 55 1.09 11.52 -2.11
N THR A 56 2.02 10.58 -2.07
CA THR A 56 3.24 10.62 -2.87
C THR A 56 3.42 9.26 -3.54
N LYS A 57 3.50 9.25 -4.85
CA LYS A 57 3.81 8.04 -5.62
C LYS A 57 5.29 7.74 -5.56
N TRP A 58 5.61 6.47 -5.58
CA TRP A 58 6.98 5.99 -5.72
C TRP A 58 7.01 4.79 -6.66
N ASP A 59 8.12 4.64 -7.36
CA ASP A 59 8.34 3.53 -8.29
C ASP A 59 9.62 2.80 -7.92
N ARG A 60 9.65 1.49 -8.16
CA ARG A 60 10.89 0.75 -8.06
C ARG A 60 11.77 1.05 -9.27
N ASN A 61 13.10 1.10 -9.05
CA ASN A 61 14.08 1.36 -10.11
C ASN A 61 14.36 0.13 -10.99
N ALA A 62 13.36 -0.74 -11.15
CA ALA A 62 13.47 -1.93 -11.98
C ALA A 62 12.38 -1.92 -13.04
N LYS A 63 12.72 -2.34 -14.25
CA LYS A 63 11.74 -2.43 -15.33
C LYS A 63 10.56 -3.32 -14.90
N ASN A 64 9.34 -2.80 -15.02
CA ASN A 64 8.12 -3.48 -14.60
C ASN A 64 8.11 -3.89 -13.12
N GLY A 65 8.90 -3.20 -12.29
CA GLY A 65 8.99 -3.52 -10.86
C GLY A 65 7.83 -3.05 -10.03
N GLY A 66 6.94 -2.22 -10.60
CA GLY A 66 5.80 -1.67 -9.88
C GLY A 66 6.19 -0.52 -8.95
N GLY A 67 5.36 -0.27 -7.97
CA GLY A 67 5.56 0.81 -7.02
C GLY A 67 4.41 0.91 -6.03
N GLY A 68 4.18 2.10 -5.53
CA GLY A 68 3.13 2.32 -4.56
C GLY A 68 2.82 3.79 -4.35
N THR A 69 1.98 4.03 -3.35
CA THR A 69 1.63 5.37 -2.92
C THR A 69 1.72 5.43 -1.39
N MET A 70 2.48 6.41 -0.90
CA MET A 70 2.49 6.76 0.51
C MET A 70 1.44 7.84 0.75
N ALA A 71 0.61 7.68 1.77
CA ALA A 71 -0.28 8.74 2.24
C ALA A 71 0.11 9.06 3.67
N ILE A 72 0.55 10.29 3.91
CA ILE A 72 1.05 10.70 5.22
C ILE A 72 0.27 11.92 5.70
N LEU A 73 -0.13 11.88 6.97
CA LEU A 73 -0.80 12.97 7.65
C LEU A 73 0.02 13.35 8.89
N HIS A 74 0.22 14.64 9.07
CA HIS A 74 0.65 15.23 10.33
C HIS A 74 -0.47 16.14 10.81
N GLY A 75 -1.01 15.88 11.99
CA GLY A 75 -2.21 16.57 12.44
C GLY A 75 -2.15 17.05 13.89
N ARG A 76 -3.31 17.46 14.37
CA ARG A 76 -3.47 17.96 15.72
C ARG A 76 -3.98 16.91 16.71
N VAL A 77 -4.68 15.88 16.22
CA VAL A 77 -5.09 14.71 17.02
C VAL A 77 -4.03 13.64 16.90
N PHE A 78 -3.62 13.36 15.68
CA PHE A 78 -2.58 12.39 15.38
C PHE A 78 -1.27 13.12 15.08
N GLU A 79 -0.21 12.74 15.75
CA GLU A 79 1.11 13.29 15.45
C GLU A 79 1.55 12.93 14.04
N LYS A 80 1.41 11.67 13.68
CA LYS A 80 1.72 11.19 12.35
C LYS A 80 0.94 9.91 12.04
N VAL A 81 0.39 9.82 10.85
CA VAL A 81 -0.25 8.59 10.33
C VAL A 81 0.28 8.33 8.94
N GLY A 82 0.64 7.08 8.66
CA GLY A 82 0.99 6.65 7.32
C GLY A 82 0.05 5.54 6.87
N VAL A 83 -0.51 5.68 5.67
CA VAL A 83 -1.31 4.63 5.02
C VAL A 83 -0.73 4.40 3.65
N ASN A 84 -0.16 3.23 3.46
CA ASN A 84 0.63 2.91 2.27
C ASN A 84 0.02 1.74 1.52
N ILE A 85 -0.01 1.85 0.19
CA ILE A 85 -0.37 0.74 -0.68
C ILE A 85 0.76 0.49 -1.66
N SER A 86 0.94 -0.76 -2.04
CA SER A 86 1.97 -1.12 -2.99
C SER A 86 1.55 -2.31 -3.86
N LEU A 87 2.11 -2.33 -5.04
CA LEU A 87 2.07 -3.46 -5.96
C LEU A 87 3.44 -3.56 -6.57
N VAL A 88 4.21 -4.56 -6.16
CA VAL A 88 5.59 -4.74 -6.60
C VAL A 88 5.77 -6.09 -7.24
N LYS A 89 6.68 -6.16 -8.19
CA LYS A 89 7.00 -7.37 -8.94
C LYS A 89 8.52 -7.52 -9.00
N GLY A 90 8.98 -8.73 -9.05
CA GLY A 90 10.41 -8.95 -9.13
C GLY A 90 10.77 -10.41 -9.32
N LYS A 91 12.06 -10.65 -9.21
CA LYS A 91 12.65 -11.98 -9.30
C LYS A 91 13.54 -12.16 -8.07
N PHE A 92 13.36 -13.26 -7.36
CA PHE A 92 14.22 -13.55 -6.22
C PHE A 92 15.66 -13.83 -6.69
N PRO A 93 16.67 -13.25 -6.03
CA PRO A 93 18.06 -13.58 -6.32
C PRO A 93 18.34 -15.06 -6.08
N ASP A 94 19.30 -15.61 -6.81
CA ASP A 94 19.64 -17.04 -6.74
C ASP A 94 19.96 -17.49 -5.31
N HIS A 95 20.68 -16.67 -4.55
CA HIS A 95 21.05 -17.00 -3.16
C HIS A 95 19.85 -17.01 -2.20
N PHE A 96 18.75 -16.40 -2.58
CA PHE A 96 17.56 -16.29 -1.73
C PHE A 96 16.46 -17.29 -2.09
N LYS A 97 16.48 -17.84 -3.30
CA LYS A 97 15.45 -18.78 -3.80
C LYS A 97 15.23 -19.96 -2.88
N LYS A 98 16.31 -20.46 -2.26
CA LYS A 98 16.27 -21.63 -1.38
C LYS A 98 15.40 -21.42 -0.15
N ASN A 99 15.25 -20.19 0.29
CA ASN A 99 14.53 -19.82 1.50
C ASN A 99 13.04 -19.59 1.28
N ILE A 100 12.61 -19.54 0.03
CA ILE A 100 11.21 -19.25 -0.34
C ILE A 100 10.59 -20.48 -1.00
N PRO A 101 9.50 -21.03 -0.42
CA PRO A 101 8.81 -22.17 -1.04
C PRO A 101 8.39 -21.85 -2.48
N GLY A 102 8.74 -22.74 -3.40
CA GLY A 102 8.37 -22.61 -4.82
C GLY A 102 9.29 -21.73 -5.65
N ALA A 103 10.17 -20.95 -5.05
CA ALA A 103 11.01 -19.98 -5.77
C ALA A 103 12.07 -20.66 -6.65
N THR A 104 12.46 -21.89 -6.36
CA THR A 104 13.38 -22.65 -7.20
C THR A 104 12.76 -23.04 -8.54
N LYS A 105 11.45 -23.24 -8.56
CA LYS A 105 10.69 -23.55 -9.79
C LYS A 105 10.27 -22.29 -10.53
N ASP A 106 9.83 -21.28 -9.80
CA ASP A 106 9.43 -20.00 -10.35
C ASP A 106 9.94 -18.88 -9.42
N PRO A 107 11.02 -18.21 -9.82
CA PRO A 107 11.64 -17.16 -8.98
C PRO A 107 10.92 -15.82 -9.06
N TYR A 108 9.95 -15.66 -9.95
CA TYR A 108 9.22 -14.40 -10.08
C TYR A 108 8.17 -14.26 -8.99
N PHE A 109 7.97 -13.05 -8.52
CA PHE A 109 6.96 -12.77 -7.50
C PHE A 109 6.16 -11.51 -7.84
N VAL A 110 4.96 -11.47 -7.31
CA VAL A 110 4.11 -10.28 -7.24
C VAL A 110 3.67 -10.14 -5.80
N ALA A 111 3.78 -8.95 -5.25
CA ALA A 111 3.32 -8.65 -3.90
C ALA A 111 2.52 -7.37 -3.90
N THR A 112 1.34 -7.41 -3.29
CA THR A 112 0.52 -6.23 -3.10
C THR A 112 0.05 -6.17 -1.65
N GLY A 113 -0.07 -4.98 -1.12
CA GLY A 113 -0.45 -4.83 0.28
C GLY A 113 -0.83 -3.41 0.66
N ILE A 114 -1.40 -3.31 1.84
CA ILE A 114 -1.71 -2.06 2.52
C ILE A 114 -1.12 -2.13 3.93
N SER A 115 -0.53 -1.04 4.35
CA SER A 115 0.01 -0.91 5.71
C SER A 115 -0.27 0.47 6.28
#